data_cc82b47b0cecdc2b4e4296ff202ac06d
#
_entry.id   cc82b47b0cecdc2b4e4296ff202ac06d
#
_cell.length_a   1.000
_cell.length_b   1.000
_cell.length_c   1.000
_cell.angle_alpha   90.00
_cell.angle_beta   90.00
_cell.angle_gamma   90.00
#
_symmetry.space_group_name_H-M   'P 1'
#
loop_
_entity.id
_entity.type
_entity.pdbx_description
1 polymer ?
#
loop_
_entity_poly.entity_id
_entity_poly.type
_entity_poly.pdbx_seq_one_letter_code
_entity_poly.pdbx_strand_id
1 'polypeptide(L)'
;MTPIRIVAAVAMMSALSACGGMPDVATRNAPFEALPPVQTGAAVVPVVAAQPEVPQRQSQTRAAYKIVNYSITVPEDLSVSEANLYYPVADIVWRGDAIGDRKDQVGYIFQESLSRARHSLTDGHAVKAEIVVRRFHSITEKTRYTVGGVHSINFDILLRDAQSGQIVVLRSVKADLKAFGGRRAINADRQGLTMKERIHRHLERVIKAELTVPGGWADQGERLVKGIDQI
;
A
#
# COMPACT_ATOMS: atom_id res chain seq x y z
N MET A 1 69.08 -14.96 -0.94
CA MET A 1 70.04 -13.85 -1.25
C MET A 1 69.36 -12.95 -2.26
N THR A 2 69.34 -11.66 -1.93
CA THR A 2 69.14 -10.46 -2.73
C THR A 2 67.72 -9.94 -2.88
N PRO A 3 67.55 -8.62 -2.97
CA PRO A 3 66.82 -7.88 -1.95
C PRO A 3 65.66 -7.00 -2.58
N ILE A 4 64.84 -6.55 -1.66
CA ILE A 4 63.95 -5.39 -1.63
C ILE A 4 64.34 -4.24 -2.59
N ARG A 5 63.39 -3.73 -3.37
CA ARG A 5 63.42 -2.35 -3.85
C ARG A 5 62.11 -1.65 -3.52
N ILE A 6 62.20 -0.80 -2.52
CA ILE A 6 61.32 0.27 -2.15
C ILE A 6 61.44 1.37 -3.23
N VAL A 7 60.34 1.81 -3.81
CA VAL A 7 60.28 3.10 -4.50
C VAL A 7 59.15 3.91 -3.90
N ALA A 8 59.53 4.94 -3.18
CA ALA A 8 58.70 6.04 -2.73
C ALA A 8 58.42 6.97 -3.90
N ALA A 9 57.19 7.40 -4.07
CA ALA A 9 56.80 8.54 -4.90
C ALA A 9 55.83 9.42 -4.17
N VAL A 10 56.32 10.46 -3.76
CA VAL A 10 56.04 11.84 -3.41
C VAL A 10 54.65 12.35 -3.82
N ALA A 11 54.07 13.03 -2.86
CA ALA A 11 52.85 13.84 -2.85
C ALA A 11 52.78 14.89 -3.96
N MET A 12 51.52 15.15 -4.43
CA MET A 12 51.16 16.45 -4.93
C MET A 12 49.76 16.80 -4.41
N MET A 13 49.71 17.66 -3.41
CA MET A 13 48.57 18.42 -2.96
C MET A 13 48.22 19.44 -4.06
N SER A 14 46.97 19.41 -4.54
CA SER A 14 46.40 20.54 -5.26
C SER A 14 45.09 20.90 -4.56
N ALA A 15 45.14 21.96 -3.79
CA ALA A 15 43.97 22.64 -3.22
C ALA A 15 43.24 23.39 -4.34
N LEU A 16 42.01 23.02 -4.62
CA LEU A 16 41.06 23.89 -5.31
C LEU A 16 39.98 24.31 -4.32
N SER A 17 40.11 25.56 -3.86
CA SER A 17 39.06 26.34 -3.23
C SER A 17 38.05 26.71 -4.30
N ALA A 18 36.85 26.13 -4.27
CA ALA A 18 35.70 26.63 -4.98
C ALA A 18 34.74 27.23 -3.95
N CYS A 19 34.78 28.55 -3.76
CA CYS A 19 33.71 29.34 -3.18
C CYS A 19 32.52 29.30 -4.12
N GLY A 20 31.55 28.43 -3.87
CA GLY A 20 30.22 28.48 -4.47
C GLY A 20 29.31 29.32 -3.57
N GLY A 21 29.03 30.57 -3.98
CA GLY A 21 28.05 31.41 -3.30
C GLY A 21 26.67 30.76 -3.28
N MET A 22 26.02 30.78 -2.11
CA MET A 22 24.60 30.43 -2.00
C MET A 22 23.78 31.43 -2.82
N PRO A 23 22.78 30.98 -3.58
CA PRO A 23 21.85 31.88 -4.20
C PRO A 23 21.01 32.57 -3.10
N ASP A 24 21.00 33.89 -3.12
CA ASP A 24 20.17 34.75 -2.30
C ASP A 24 18.69 34.33 -2.48
N VAL A 25 18.08 33.91 -1.39
CA VAL A 25 16.62 33.70 -1.34
C VAL A 25 16.01 35.09 -1.41
N ALA A 26 15.58 35.49 -2.59
CA ALA A 26 14.83 36.72 -2.80
C ALA A 26 13.54 36.65 -1.94
N THR A 27 13.59 37.29 -0.77
CA THR A 27 12.41 37.65 -0.01
C THR A 27 11.57 38.58 -0.88
N ARG A 28 10.44 38.08 -1.36
CA ARG A 28 9.43 38.88 -2.05
C ARG A 28 8.76 39.81 -1.03
N ASN A 29 9.39 40.93 -0.74
CA ASN A 29 8.70 42.11 -0.26
C ASN A 29 8.10 42.83 -1.46
N ALA A 30 6.92 42.38 -1.92
CA ALA A 30 6.11 43.19 -2.81
C ALA A 30 5.47 44.30 -1.97
N PRO A 31 5.63 45.58 -2.31
CA PRO A 31 4.91 46.63 -1.62
C PRO A 31 3.41 46.42 -1.83
N PHE A 32 2.65 46.46 -0.75
CA PHE A 32 1.20 46.45 -0.80
C PHE A 32 0.77 47.72 -1.52
N GLU A 33 0.24 47.58 -2.72
CA GLU A 33 -0.39 48.67 -3.44
C GLU A 33 -1.67 49.06 -2.68
N ALA A 34 -1.73 50.29 -2.20
CA ALA A 34 -2.87 50.81 -1.48
C ALA A 34 -4.10 50.85 -2.41
N LEU A 35 -5.17 50.16 -1.99
CA LEU A 35 -6.44 50.21 -2.69
C LEU A 35 -7.00 51.64 -2.75
N PRO A 36 -7.53 52.10 -3.88
CA PRO A 36 -8.16 53.41 -3.99
C PRO A 36 -9.37 53.53 -3.07
N PRO A 37 -9.70 54.73 -2.58
CA PRO A 37 -10.80 54.95 -1.64
C PRO A 37 -12.14 54.57 -2.29
N VAL A 38 -12.90 53.72 -1.60
CA VAL A 38 -14.27 53.35 -1.98
C VAL A 38 -15.16 54.58 -1.86
N GLN A 39 -15.72 55.03 -2.99
CA GLN A 39 -16.76 56.07 -2.99
C GLN A 39 -18.07 55.48 -2.41
N THR A 40 -18.42 55.94 -1.23
CA THR A 40 -19.71 55.70 -0.60
C THR A 40 -20.79 56.56 -1.29
N GLY A 41 -21.61 55.93 -2.12
CA GLY A 41 -22.75 56.61 -2.71
C GLY A 41 -23.49 55.76 -3.73
N ALA A 42 -24.25 54.77 -3.29
CA ALA A 42 -25.37 54.22 -4.04
C ALA A 42 -26.34 53.46 -3.13
N ALA A 43 -27.61 53.68 -3.34
CA ALA A 43 -28.76 53.22 -2.59
C ALA A 43 -28.73 51.72 -2.24
N VAL A 44 -29.03 51.39 -0.99
CA VAL A 44 -29.20 50.04 -0.48
C VAL A 44 -30.52 49.50 -1.05
N VAL A 45 -30.43 48.68 -2.09
CA VAL A 45 -31.50 47.81 -2.46
C VAL A 45 -31.36 46.55 -1.59
N PRO A 46 -32.39 46.05 -0.88
CA PRO A 46 -32.28 44.81 -0.14
C PRO A 46 -32.16 43.66 -1.11
N VAL A 47 -30.96 43.25 -1.42
CA VAL A 47 -30.72 41.94 -2.05
C VAL A 47 -31.01 40.93 -0.95
N VAL A 48 -32.12 40.21 -1.11
CA VAL A 48 -32.35 38.94 -0.40
C VAL A 48 -31.16 38.06 -0.73
N ALA A 49 -30.25 37.95 0.23
CA ALA A 49 -29.10 37.07 0.12
C ALA A 49 -29.65 35.65 0.01
N ALA A 50 -29.66 35.11 -1.23
CA ALA A 50 -29.68 33.67 -1.42
C ALA A 50 -28.46 33.15 -0.65
N GLN A 51 -28.71 32.47 0.47
CA GLN A 51 -27.66 31.75 1.21
C GLN A 51 -27.03 30.82 0.20
N PRO A 52 -25.68 30.82 0.04
CA PRO A 52 -25.07 29.77 -0.74
C PRO A 52 -25.46 28.47 -0.07
N GLU A 53 -26.20 27.65 -0.78
CA GLU A 53 -26.42 26.26 -0.38
C GLU A 53 -25.03 25.66 -0.20
N VAL A 54 -24.62 25.53 1.06
CA VAL A 54 -23.46 24.73 1.43
C VAL A 54 -23.76 23.36 0.85
N PRO A 55 -22.95 22.85 -0.09
CA PRO A 55 -23.19 21.53 -0.62
C PRO A 55 -23.24 20.63 0.60
N GLN A 56 -24.43 20.12 0.92
CA GLN A 56 -24.59 19.12 1.96
C GLN A 56 -23.56 18.05 1.61
N ARG A 57 -22.54 17.89 2.44
CA ARG A 57 -21.69 16.73 2.42
C ARG A 57 -22.64 15.57 2.41
N GLN A 58 -22.91 15.04 1.21
CA GLN A 58 -23.59 13.77 1.08
C GLN A 58 -22.79 12.86 1.96
N SER A 59 -23.38 12.46 3.09
CA SER A 59 -22.86 11.42 3.93
C SER A 59 -22.52 10.30 2.95
N GLN A 60 -21.25 10.09 2.65
CA GLN A 60 -20.82 9.02 1.76
C GLN A 60 -21.29 7.76 2.46
N THR A 61 -22.48 7.34 2.08
CA THR A 61 -23.11 6.12 2.57
C THR A 61 -22.07 5.04 2.38
N ARG A 62 -21.66 4.43 3.46
CA ARG A 62 -20.66 3.37 3.50
C ARG A 62 -21.03 2.38 2.41
N ALA A 63 -20.30 2.38 1.29
CA ALA A 63 -20.57 1.47 0.20
C ALA A 63 -20.12 0.09 0.67
N ALA A 64 -21.07 -0.64 1.27
CA ALA A 64 -20.84 -2.03 1.62
C ALA A 64 -21.19 -2.87 0.40
N TYR A 65 -20.28 -3.73 -0.01
CA TYR A 65 -20.50 -4.68 -1.10
C TYR A 65 -20.66 -6.09 -0.55
N LYS A 66 -21.64 -6.83 -1.12
CA LYS A 66 -21.84 -8.25 -0.87
C LYS A 66 -21.34 -9.05 -2.07
N ILE A 67 -20.36 -9.90 -1.86
CA ILE A 67 -19.82 -10.75 -2.93
C ILE A 67 -20.74 -11.94 -3.16
N VAL A 68 -21.34 -12.03 -4.34
CA VAL A 68 -22.18 -13.16 -4.76
C VAL A 68 -21.40 -14.21 -5.56
N ASN A 69 -20.36 -13.78 -6.29
CA ASN A 69 -19.45 -14.64 -7.04
C ASN A 69 -18.05 -14.02 -7.06
N TYR A 70 -17.03 -14.83 -7.29
CA TYR A 70 -15.66 -14.32 -7.40
C TYR A 70 -14.78 -15.22 -8.28
N SER A 71 -13.71 -14.63 -8.80
CA SER A 71 -12.61 -15.31 -9.47
C SER A 71 -11.28 -14.79 -8.96
N ILE A 72 -10.27 -15.67 -8.96
CA ILE A 72 -8.90 -15.32 -8.58
C ILE A 72 -7.99 -15.82 -9.70
N THR A 73 -7.17 -14.91 -10.19
CA THR A 73 -6.21 -15.20 -11.26
C THR A 73 -4.81 -14.92 -10.74
N VAL A 74 -3.93 -15.89 -10.84
CA VAL A 74 -2.49 -15.76 -10.70
C VAL A 74 -1.90 -15.88 -12.10
N PRO A 75 -1.44 -14.78 -12.71
CA PRO A 75 -0.96 -14.80 -14.09
C PRO A 75 0.22 -15.75 -14.31
N GLU A 76 0.22 -16.42 -15.47
CA GLU A 76 1.26 -17.40 -15.82
C GLU A 76 2.63 -16.78 -16.06
N ASP A 77 2.69 -15.51 -16.42
CA ASP A 77 3.90 -14.75 -16.66
C ASP A 77 4.64 -14.32 -15.38
N LEU A 78 4.01 -14.47 -14.21
CA LEU A 78 4.69 -14.18 -12.94
C LEU A 78 5.82 -15.18 -12.69
N SER A 79 7.01 -14.65 -12.48
CA SER A 79 8.21 -15.44 -12.17
C SER A 79 8.13 -16.06 -10.78
N VAL A 80 8.59 -17.30 -10.63
CA VAL A 80 8.60 -18.04 -9.36
C VAL A 80 10.04 -18.35 -8.95
N SER A 81 10.37 -18.22 -7.66
CA SER A 81 11.67 -18.62 -7.12
C SER A 81 11.55 -19.54 -5.92
N GLU A 82 12.27 -20.66 -5.98
CA GLU A 82 12.48 -21.61 -4.87
C GLU A 82 13.79 -21.35 -4.11
N ALA A 83 14.53 -20.31 -4.46
CA ALA A 83 15.81 -20.02 -3.83
C ALA A 83 15.64 -19.61 -2.36
N ASN A 84 16.34 -20.30 -1.44
CA ASN A 84 16.35 -19.95 -0.01
C ASN A 84 17.42 -18.88 0.28
N LEU A 85 17.27 -17.71 -0.34
CA LEU A 85 18.12 -16.53 -0.17
C LEU A 85 17.43 -15.52 0.77
N TYR A 86 18.16 -14.52 1.24
CA TYR A 86 17.57 -13.43 2.02
C TYR A 86 16.53 -12.65 1.20
N TYR A 87 16.80 -12.45 -0.07
CA TYR A 87 15.88 -11.80 -0.99
C TYR A 87 16.00 -12.41 -2.41
N PRO A 88 15.21 -13.45 -2.72
CA PRO A 88 15.17 -14.00 -4.08
C PRO A 88 14.57 -12.99 -5.06
N VAL A 89 15.06 -13.00 -6.30
CA VAL A 89 14.53 -12.15 -7.37
C VAL A 89 13.41 -12.91 -8.10
N ALA A 90 12.16 -12.62 -7.76
CA ALA A 90 10.96 -13.18 -8.40
C ALA A 90 9.70 -12.40 -7.99
N ASP A 91 8.60 -12.61 -8.71
CA ASP A 91 7.28 -12.07 -8.36
C ASP A 91 6.61 -12.92 -7.28
N ILE A 92 6.77 -14.22 -7.37
CA ILE A 92 6.24 -15.18 -6.41
C ILE A 92 7.41 -15.85 -5.66
N VAL A 93 7.40 -15.69 -4.34
CA VAL A 93 8.23 -16.42 -3.38
C VAL A 93 7.29 -16.92 -2.29
N TRP A 94 7.05 -18.23 -2.25
CA TRP A 94 6.20 -18.83 -1.23
C TRP A 94 6.79 -20.14 -0.74
N ARG A 95 7.04 -20.20 0.56
CA ARG A 95 7.65 -21.37 1.22
C ARG A 95 6.92 -21.74 2.52
N GLY A 96 5.66 -21.36 2.63
CA GLY A 96 4.81 -21.68 3.78
C GLY A 96 4.05 -23.00 3.62
N ASP A 97 4.08 -23.59 2.43
CA ASP A 97 3.51 -24.89 2.11
C ASP A 97 4.60 -25.87 1.61
N ALA A 98 4.29 -27.15 1.57
CA ALA A 98 5.13 -28.17 0.96
C ALA A 98 5.46 -27.81 -0.51
N ILE A 99 6.51 -28.41 -1.06
CA ILE A 99 6.91 -28.20 -2.45
C ILE A 99 5.73 -28.60 -3.37
N GLY A 100 5.42 -27.70 -4.31
CA GLY A 100 4.29 -27.87 -5.24
C GLY A 100 4.14 -26.65 -6.13
N ASP A 101 3.05 -26.55 -6.87
CA ASP A 101 2.77 -25.37 -7.69
C ASP A 101 2.55 -24.14 -6.82
N ARG A 102 3.44 -23.15 -6.95
CA ARG A 102 3.41 -21.93 -6.13
C ARG A 102 2.30 -20.99 -6.55
N LYS A 103 1.94 -20.99 -7.84
CA LYS A 103 0.83 -20.16 -8.33
C LYS A 103 -0.49 -20.69 -7.79
N ASP A 104 -0.72 -21.99 -7.84
CA ASP A 104 -1.90 -22.62 -7.25
C ASP A 104 -1.99 -22.37 -5.75
N GLN A 105 -0.88 -22.52 -5.02
CA GLN A 105 -0.83 -22.27 -3.58
C GLN A 105 -1.16 -20.82 -3.23
N VAL A 106 -0.65 -19.86 -3.99
CA VAL A 106 -0.97 -18.44 -3.84
C VAL A 106 -2.44 -18.17 -4.18
N GLY A 107 -2.93 -18.76 -5.27
CA GLY A 107 -4.35 -18.69 -5.64
C GLY A 107 -5.26 -19.18 -4.51
N TYR A 108 -4.92 -20.30 -3.89
CA TYR A 108 -5.65 -20.86 -2.75
C TYR A 108 -5.62 -19.92 -1.52
N ILE A 109 -4.48 -19.27 -1.23
CA ILE A 109 -4.37 -18.30 -0.15
C ILE A 109 -5.36 -17.14 -0.34
N PHE A 110 -5.45 -16.59 -1.56
CA PHE A 110 -6.40 -15.53 -1.86
C PHE A 110 -7.85 -16.03 -1.79
N GLN A 111 -8.13 -17.23 -2.31
CA GLN A 111 -9.46 -17.83 -2.27
C GLN A 111 -9.97 -18.00 -0.83
N GLU A 112 -9.15 -18.57 0.03
CA GLU A 112 -9.49 -18.76 1.45
C GLU A 112 -9.68 -17.43 2.17
N SER A 113 -8.79 -16.45 1.94
CA SER A 113 -8.88 -15.12 2.55
C SER A 113 -10.14 -14.37 2.12
N LEU A 114 -10.49 -14.44 0.84
CA LEU A 114 -11.72 -13.84 0.32
C LEU A 114 -12.96 -14.56 0.82
N SER A 115 -12.91 -15.89 0.91
CA SER A 115 -14.01 -16.69 1.50
C SER A 115 -14.29 -16.26 2.93
N ARG A 116 -13.26 -16.11 3.77
CA ARG A 116 -13.40 -15.60 5.15
C ARG A 116 -13.97 -14.18 5.18
N ALA A 117 -13.48 -13.29 4.30
CA ALA A 117 -13.97 -11.92 4.21
C ALA A 117 -15.46 -11.86 3.87
N ARG A 118 -15.91 -12.61 2.86
CA ARG A 118 -17.30 -12.59 2.39
C ARG A 118 -18.31 -13.13 3.42
N HIS A 119 -17.93 -14.10 4.24
CA HIS A 119 -18.83 -14.67 5.26
C HIS A 119 -19.29 -13.63 6.29
N SER A 120 -18.52 -12.58 6.51
CA SER A 120 -18.86 -11.49 7.42
C SER A 120 -19.58 -10.31 6.75
N LEU A 121 -19.80 -10.36 5.42
CA LEU A 121 -20.39 -9.29 4.61
C LEU A 121 -21.65 -9.82 3.93
N THR A 122 -22.74 -9.90 4.70
CA THR A 122 -24.03 -10.46 4.26
C THR A 122 -24.92 -9.45 3.54
N ASP A 123 -24.71 -8.16 3.84
CA ASP A 123 -25.54 -7.05 3.36
C ASP A 123 -24.73 -6.12 2.44
N GLY A 124 -25.45 -5.40 1.60
CA GLY A 124 -24.88 -4.41 0.69
C GLY A 124 -25.16 -4.68 -0.77
N HIS A 125 -24.55 -3.87 -1.63
CA HIS A 125 -24.70 -3.98 -3.08
C HIS A 125 -24.07 -5.28 -3.60
N ALA A 126 -24.85 -6.09 -4.33
CA ALA A 126 -24.39 -7.39 -4.85
C ALA A 126 -23.39 -7.20 -5.98
N VAL A 127 -22.19 -7.77 -5.80
CA VAL A 127 -21.09 -7.67 -6.77
C VAL A 127 -20.44 -9.02 -7.05
N LYS A 128 -19.84 -9.12 -8.24
CA LYS A 128 -18.86 -10.15 -8.60
C LYS A 128 -17.47 -9.57 -8.38
N ALA A 129 -16.60 -10.27 -7.64
CA ALA A 129 -15.24 -9.83 -7.36
C ALA A 129 -14.24 -10.59 -8.24
N GLU A 130 -13.34 -9.88 -8.88
CA GLU A 130 -12.22 -10.46 -9.63
C GLU A 130 -10.93 -9.97 -8.98
N ILE A 131 -10.06 -10.90 -8.57
CA ILE A 131 -8.74 -10.59 -8.01
C ILE A 131 -7.68 -11.09 -8.98
N VAL A 132 -6.75 -10.20 -9.34
CA VAL A 132 -5.58 -10.53 -10.16
C VAL A 132 -4.34 -10.29 -9.33
N VAL A 133 -3.60 -11.35 -9.02
CA VAL A 133 -2.34 -11.26 -8.27
C VAL A 133 -1.28 -10.62 -9.14
N ARG A 134 -0.55 -9.63 -8.60
CA ARG A 134 0.57 -8.95 -9.28
C ARG A 134 1.90 -9.30 -8.67
N ARG A 135 1.91 -9.56 -7.38
CA ARG A 135 3.10 -9.94 -6.64
C ARG A 135 2.71 -10.69 -5.37
N PHE A 136 3.42 -11.78 -5.06
CA PHE A 136 3.31 -12.48 -3.80
C PHE A 136 4.70 -12.90 -3.32
N HIS A 137 5.47 -11.93 -2.86
CA HIS A 137 6.84 -12.13 -2.43
C HIS A 137 6.92 -12.24 -0.90
N SER A 138 6.82 -13.45 -0.40
CA SER A 138 6.97 -13.77 1.01
C SER A 138 8.45 -13.91 1.40
N ILE A 139 8.72 -14.09 2.67
CA ILE A 139 10.09 -14.36 3.15
C ILE A 139 10.43 -15.84 3.05
N THR A 140 11.71 -16.14 2.81
CA THR A 140 12.25 -17.50 2.81
C THR A 140 12.48 -18.00 4.24
N GLU A 141 12.75 -19.30 4.42
CA GLU A 141 13.13 -19.87 5.71
C GLU A 141 14.38 -19.21 6.26
N LYS A 142 15.37 -18.95 5.41
CA LYS A 142 16.62 -18.26 5.81
C LYS A 142 16.32 -16.91 6.45
N THR A 143 15.45 -16.13 5.84
CA THR A 143 15.02 -14.82 6.34
C THR A 143 14.13 -14.97 7.59
N ARG A 144 13.21 -15.95 7.57
CA ARG A 144 12.26 -16.20 8.65
C ARG A 144 12.95 -16.57 9.96
N TYR A 145 13.94 -17.48 9.91
CA TYR A 145 14.62 -17.95 11.13
C TYR A 145 15.76 -17.02 11.57
N THR A 146 15.99 -15.94 10.85
CA THR A 146 16.99 -14.92 11.19
C THR A 146 16.35 -13.55 11.43
N VAL A 147 16.35 -12.70 10.44
CA VAL A 147 16.07 -11.26 10.57
C VAL A 147 14.58 -10.89 10.42
N GLY A 148 13.78 -11.74 9.79
CA GLY A 148 12.42 -11.37 9.39
C GLY A 148 12.43 -10.43 8.17
N GLY A 149 11.34 -9.68 7.98
CA GLY A 149 11.23 -8.79 6.82
C GLY A 149 9.80 -8.32 6.56
N VAL A 150 9.43 -8.33 5.29
CA VAL A 150 8.10 -7.95 4.82
C VAL A 150 7.62 -8.99 3.81
N HIS A 151 6.37 -9.43 3.93
CA HIS A 151 5.65 -10.09 2.87
C HIS A 151 5.12 -8.99 1.94
N SER A 152 5.68 -8.87 0.75
CA SER A 152 5.24 -7.89 -0.25
C SER A 152 4.14 -8.51 -1.11
N ILE A 153 2.92 -8.04 -0.95
CA ILE A 153 1.73 -8.60 -1.61
C ILE A 153 1.00 -7.49 -2.34
N ASN A 154 0.91 -7.61 -3.67
CA ASN A 154 0.19 -6.66 -4.52
C ASN A 154 -0.81 -7.41 -5.38
N PHE A 155 -2.01 -6.87 -5.52
CA PHE A 155 -3.06 -7.42 -6.38
C PHE A 155 -4.01 -6.34 -6.86
N ASP A 156 -4.70 -6.59 -7.96
CA ASP A 156 -5.81 -5.75 -8.39
C ASP A 156 -7.12 -6.38 -7.93
N ILE A 157 -8.05 -5.54 -7.50
CA ILE A 157 -9.42 -5.92 -7.20
C ILE A 157 -10.37 -5.17 -8.12
N LEU A 158 -11.20 -5.93 -8.83
CA LEU A 158 -12.25 -5.44 -9.71
C LEU A 158 -13.59 -5.92 -9.15
N LEU A 159 -14.50 -5.00 -8.87
CA LEU A 159 -15.86 -5.32 -8.49
C LEU A 159 -16.79 -4.92 -9.62
N ARG A 160 -17.64 -5.87 -10.04
CA ARG A 160 -18.69 -5.64 -11.02
C ARG A 160 -20.05 -5.78 -10.36
N ASP A 161 -20.97 -4.90 -10.68
CA ASP A 161 -22.38 -5.07 -10.33
C ASP A 161 -22.86 -6.44 -10.79
N ALA A 162 -23.57 -7.17 -9.92
CA ALA A 162 -23.95 -8.55 -10.20
C ALA A 162 -25.02 -8.67 -11.29
N GLN A 163 -25.85 -7.63 -11.50
CA GLN A 163 -26.95 -7.62 -12.46
C GLN A 163 -26.51 -7.02 -13.81
N SER A 164 -25.93 -5.82 -13.78
CA SER A 164 -25.57 -5.10 -15.00
C SER A 164 -24.19 -5.49 -15.57
N GLY A 165 -23.32 -6.08 -14.75
CA GLY A 165 -21.92 -6.37 -15.10
C GLY A 165 -21.02 -5.13 -15.18
N GLN A 166 -21.53 -3.94 -14.90
CA GLN A 166 -20.75 -2.71 -14.92
C GLN A 166 -19.70 -2.70 -13.81
N ILE A 167 -18.54 -2.11 -14.09
CA ILE A 167 -17.46 -1.95 -13.12
C ILE A 167 -17.89 -0.88 -12.11
N VAL A 168 -17.91 -1.24 -10.83
CA VAL A 168 -18.19 -0.33 -9.71
C VAL A 168 -16.93 0.04 -8.93
N VAL A 169 -15.92 -0.83 -8.93
CA VAL A 169 -14.61 -0.59 -8.31
C VAL A 169 -13.52 -1.22 -9.16
N LEU A 170 -12.42 -0.49 -9.35
CA LEU A 170 -11.16 -1.02 -9.86
C LEU A 170 -10.03 -0.38 -9.07
N ARG A 171 -9.23 -1.17 -8.36
CA ARG A 171 -8.12 -0.68 -7.55
C ARG A 171 -6.94 -1.63 -7.57
N SER A 172 -5.73 -1.06 -7.57
CA SER A 172 -4.50 -1.77 -7.27
C SER A 172 -4.22 -1.65 -5.78
N VAL A 173 -4.10 -2.79 -5.11
CA VAL A 173 -4.01 -2.90 -3.65
C VAL A 173 -2.59 -3.33 -3.27
N LYS A 174 -1.96 -2.58 -2.38
CA LYS A 174 -0.71 -2.94 -1.74
C LYS A 174 -1.01 -3.43 -0.33
N ALA A 175 -0.84 -4.74 -0.12
CA ALA A 175 -1.16 -5.45 1.11
C ALA A 175 0.09 -5.97 1.82
N ASP A 176 1.13 -5.14 1.93
CA ASP A 176 2.36 -5.52 2.59
C ASP A 176 2.13 -5.86 4.07
N LEU A 177 2.78 -6.91 4.57
CA LEU A 177 2.68 -7.37 5.96
C LEU A 177 4.06 -7.58 6.56
N LYS A 178 4.33 -6.97 7.71
CA LYS A 178 5.56 -7.22 8.47
C LYS A 178 5.68 -8.70 8.85
N ALA A 179 6.76 -9.33 8.41
CA ALA A 179 7.08 -10.72 8.72
C ALA A 179 7.83 -10.81 10.06
N PHE A 180 7.56 -11.87 10.81
CA PHE A 180 8.35 -12.17 12.00
C PHE A 180 9.65 -12.87 11.64
N GLY A 181 10.72 -12.60 12.41
CA GLY A 181 12.02 -13.25 12.29
C GLY A 181 12.48 -13.90 13.57
N GLY A 182 13.42 -14.86 13.48
CA GLY A 182 14.07 -15.51 14.60
C GLY A 182 13.12 -16.09 15.63
N ARG A 183 13.40 -15.86 16.90
CA ARG A 183 12.61 -16.38 18.04
C ARG A 183 11.14 -15.98 17.98
N ARG A 184 10.84 -14.78 17.46
CA ARG A 184 9.44 -14.32 17.34
C ARG A 184 8.65 -15.17 16.34
N ALA A 185 9.26 -15.55 15.22
CA ALA A 185 8.64 -16.44 14.24
C ALA A 185 8.36 -17.81 14.84
N ILE A 186 9.35 -18.40 15.51
CA ILE A 186 9.23 -19.73 16.17
C ILE A 186 8.13 -19.73 17.22
N ASN A 187 8.08 -18.70 18.08
CA ASN A 187 7.06 -18.61 19.12
C ASN A 187 5.65 -18.44 18.54
N ALA A 188 5.52 -17.68 17.47
CA ALA A 188 4.23 -17.51 16.77
C ALA A 188 3.75 -18.84 16.16
N ASP A 189 4.67 -19.62 15.56
CA ASP A 189 4.35 -20.94 15.00
C ASP A 189 3.85 -21.92 16.07
N ARG A 190 4.51 -21.95 17.24
CA ARG A 190 4.07 -22.78 18.38
C ARG A 190 2.68 -22.42 18.88
N GLN A 191 2.24 -21.19 18.68
CA GLN A 191 0.91 -20.68 19.01
C GLN A 191 -0.10 -20.84 17.86
N GLY A 192 0.25 -21.51 16.77
CA GLY A 192 -0.61 -21.65 15.59
C GLY A 192 -0.69 -20.40 14.71
N LEU A 193 0.06 -19.32 15.05
CA LEU A 193 0.15 -18.10 14.26
C LEU A 193 1.25 -18.24 13.19
N THR A 194 1.11 -19.25 12.34
CA THR A 194 2.04 -19.50 11.25
C THR A 194 2.10 -18.33 10.27
N MET A 195 3.14 -18.29 9.44
CA MET A 195 3.27 -17.32 8.37
C MET A 195 2.01 -17.31 7.48
N LYS A 196 1.51 -18.48 7.10
CA LYS A 196 0.31 -18.67 6.27
C LYS A 196 -0.93 -18.09 6.96
N GLU A 197 -1.19 -18.44 8.21
CA GLU A 197 -2.35 -17.93 8.96
C GLU A 197 -2.30 -16.41 9.15
N ARG A 198 -1.13 -15.84 9.38
CA ARG A 198 -0.97 -14.39 9.48
C ARG A 198 -1.29 -13.69 8.16
N ILE A 199 -0.88 -14.26 7.04
CA ILE A 199 -1.19 -13.73 5.70
C ILE A 199 -2.69 -13.84 5.43
N HIS A 200 -3.32 -14.97 5.74
CA HIS A 200 -4.78 -15.14 5.59
C HIS A 200 -5.55 -14.07 6.37
N ARG A 201 -5.25 -13.88 7.66
CA ARG A 201 -5.90 -12.84 8.49
C ARG A 201 -5.65 -11.43 7.99
N HIS A 202 -4.47 -11.18 7.43
CA HIS A 202 -4.15 -9.88 6.87
C HIS A 202 -4.92 -9.60 5.59
N LEU A 203 -4.90 -10.51 4.63
CA LEU A 203 -5.65 -10.40 3.37
C LEU A 203 -7.16 -10.33 3.62
N GLU A 204 -7.70 -11.10 4.58
CA GLU A 204 -9.10 -10.98 4.99
C GLU A 204 -9.45 -9.54 5.40
N ARG A 205 -8.61 -8.90 6.24
CA ARG A 205 -8.83 -7.50 6.67
C ARG A 205 -8.71 -6.52 5.51
N VAL A 206 -7.71 -6.71 4.64
CA VAL A 206 -7.51 -5.87 3.46
C VAL A 206 -8.73 -5.95 2.54
N ILE A 207 -9.17 -7.15 2.20
CA ILE A 207 -10.34 -7.38 1.32
C ILE A 207 -11.61 -6.80 1.97
N LYS A 208 -11.82 -7.00 3.27
CA LYS A 208 -12.94 -6.36 3.98
C LYS A 208 -12.92 -4.84 3.87
N ALA A 209 -11.75 -4.23 4.00
CA ALA A 209 -11.61 -2.79 3.86
C ALA A 209 -11.94 -2.31 2.43
N GLU A 210 -11.50 -3.05 1.41
CA GLU A 210 -11.83 -2.74 0.02
C GLU A 210 -13.35 -2.79 -0.24
N LEU A 211 -14.07 -3.64 0.47
CA LEU A 211 -15.50 -3.84 0.33
C LEU A 211 -16.36 -2.89 1.19
N THR A 212 -15.80 -2.30 2.24
CA THR A 212 -16.59 -1.55 3.23
C THR A 212 -16.14 -0.10 3.42
N VAL A 213 -14.94 0.26 2.98
CA VAL A 213 -14.39 1.61 3.14
C VAL A 213 -14.37 2.32 1.79
N PRO A 214 -14.90 3.54 1.65
CA PRO A 214 -14.97 4.25 0.37
C PRO A 214 -13.60 4.39 -0.34
N GLY A 215 -12.52 4.64 0.39
CA GLY A 215 -11.15 4.70 -0.13
C GLY A 215 -10.40 3.35 -0.13
N GLY A 216 -11.04 2.27 0.33
CA GLY A 216 -10.42 0.95 0.44
C GLY A 216 -9.39 0.86 1.57
N TRP A 217 -8.45 -0.07 1.45
CA TRP A 217 -7.42 -0.34 2.44
C TRP A 217 -6.46 0.85 2.66
N ALA A 218 -6.08 1.57 1.60
CA ALA A 218 -5.17 2.72 1.67
C ALA A 218 -5.72 3.84 2.56
N ASP A 219 -7.02 4.11 2.46
CA ASP A 219 -7.70 5.13 3.27
C ASP A 219 -7.71 4.81 4.78
N GLN A 220 -7.68 3.53 5.16
CA GLN A 220 -7.55 3.14 6.57
C GLN A 220 -6.18 3.52 7.15
N GLY A 221 -5.11 3.35 6.37
CA GLY A 221 -3.75 3.72 6.78
C GLY A 221 -3.61 5.23 7.04
N GLU A 222 -4.17 6.04 6.17
CA GLU A 222 -4.15 7.50 6.32
C GLU A 222 -4.97 7.99 7.52
N ARG A 223 -6.10 7.37 7.81
CA ARG A 223 -6.93 7.72 8.97
C ARG A 223 -6.25 7.41 10.30
N LEU A 224 -5.52 6.29 10.38
CA LEU A 224 -4.77 5.93 11.58
C LEU A 224 -3.62 6.92 11.85
N VAL A 225 -2.91 7.35 10.81
CA VAL A 225 -1.82 8.33 10.96
C VAL A 225 -2.37 9.69 11.39
N LYS A 226 -3.45 10.18 10.77
CA LYS A 226 -4.10 11.45 11.14
C LYS A 226 -4.68 11.45 12.55
N GLY A 227 -5.06 10.29 13.07
CA GLY A 227 -5.55 10.15 14.45
C GLY A 227 -4.44 10.24 15.51
N ILE A 228 -3.20 9.91 15.15
CA ILE A 228 -2.04 9.98 16.06
C ILE A 228 -1.52 11.43 16.19
N ASP A 229 -1.61 12.23 15.12
CA ASP A 229 -1.16 13.62 15.11
C ASP A 229 -2.12 14.58 15.84
N GLN A 230 -3.23 14.09 16.39
CA GLN A 230 -4.23 14.89 17.11
C GLN A 230 -4.26 14.61 18.63
N ILE A 231 -3.33 13.83 19.16
CA ILE A 231 -3.13 13.54 20.58
C ILE A 231 -1.86 14.26 21.08
#